data_49067fd23a635cef76812856ec7b5589
#
_entry.id   49067fd23a635cef76812856ec7b5589
#
_cell.length_a   1.000
_cell.length_b   1.000
_cell.length_c   1.000
_cell.angle_alpha   90.00
_cell.angle_beta   90.00
_cell.angle_gamma   90.00
#
_symmetry.space_group_name_H-M   'P 1'
#
loop_
_entity.id
_entity.type
_entity.pdbx_description
1 polymer ?
#
loop_
_entity_poly.entity_id
_entity_poly.type
_entity_poly.pdbx_seq_one_letter_code
_entity_poly.pdbx_strand_id
1 'polypeptide(L)' 'MELTLDEALQKAIKAHKAGQVQEADRLYTAILQTQPKHPDANHNIGVLAVSVGKGQESL' A
#
# COMPACT_ATOMS: atom_id res chain seq x y z
N MET A 1 10.23 -7.67 16.69
CA MET A 1 9.07 -6.88 17.11
C MET A 1 8.01 -6.92 16.03
N GLU A 2 6.79 -7.25 16.40
CA GLU A 2 5.73 -7.38 15.42
C GLU A 2 4.96 -6.09 15.29
N LEU A 3 4.65 -5.76 14.04
CA LEU A 3 3.80 -4.62 13.77
C LEU A 3 2.34 -5.05 13.83
N THR A 4 1.51 -4.19 14.41
CA THR A 4 0.08 -4.40 14.31
C THR A 4 -0.35 -4.05 12.88
N LEU A 5 -1.56 -4.51 12.49
CA LEU A 5 -2.07 -4.17 11.16
C LEU A 5 -2.24 -2.67 10.99
N ASP A 6 -2.64 -1.99 12.05
CA ASP A 6 -2.79 -0.53 12.00
C ASP A 6 -1.44 0.15 11.76
N GLU A 7 -0.41 -0.32 12.45
CA GLU A 7 0.92 0.26 12.26
C GLU A 7 1.44 0.00 10.85
N ALA A 8 1.24 -1.21 10.35
CA ALA A 8 1.65 -1.54 8.99
C ALA A 8 0.91 -0.67 7.97
N LEU A 9 -0.39 -0.46 8.18
CA LEU A 9 -1.18 0.37 7.31
C LEU A 9 -0.69 1.81 7.30
N GLN A 10 -0.40 2.36 8.48
CA GLN A 10 0.10 3.72 8.57
C GLN A 10 1.45 3.88 7.91
N LYS A 11 2.33 2.90 8.08
CA LYS A 11 3.63 2.93 7.41
C LYS A 11 3.47 2.87 5.91
N ALA A 12 2.53 2.06 5.43
CA ALA A 12 2.27 1.97 4.00
C ALA A 12 1.79 3.31 3.44
N ILE A 13 0.89 3.96 4.17
CA ILE A 13 0.38 5.26 3.75
C ILE A 13 1.50 6.29 3.71
N LYS A 14 2.34 6.31 4.73
CA LYS A 14 3.47 7.24 4.77
C LYS A 14 4.43 6.99 3.61
N ALA A 15 4.72 5.72 3.35
CA ALA A 15 5.61 5.37 2.24
C ALA A 15 5.02 5.84 0.91
N HIS A 16 3.72 5.66 0.73
CA HIS A 16 3.04 6.10 -0.48
C HIS A 16 3.15 7.62 -0.64
N LYS A 17 2.90 8.36 0.43
CA LYS A 17 2.99 9.82 0.38
C LYS A 17 4.39 10.31 0.13
N ALA A 18 5.39 9.57 0.59
CA ALA A 18 6.79 9.92 0.39
C ALA A 18 7.31 9.51 -0.98
N GLY A 19 6.49 8.89 -1.81
CA GLY A 19 6.90 8.44 -3.12
C GLY A 19 7.59 7.10 -3.12
N GLN A 20 7.63 6.42 -1.98
CA GLN A 20 8.24 5.10 -1.87
C GLN A 20 7.20 4.04 -2.22
N VAL A 21 6.89 3.97 -3.50
CA VAL A 21 5.81 3.14 -3.99
C VAL A 21 6.04 1.66 -3.74
N GLN A 22 7.27 1.20 -3.95
CA GLN A 22 7.59 -0.22 -3.75
C GLN A 22 7.43 -0.63 -2.29
N GLU A 23 7.86 0.22 -1.38
CA GLU A 23 7.72 -0.06 0.04
C GLU A 23 6.25 -0.08 0.44
N ALA A 24 5.46 0.87 -0.05
CA ALA A 24 4.04 0.91 0.22
C ALA A 24 3.35 -0.35 -0.30
N ASP A 25 3.69 -0.79 -1.50
CA ASP A 25 3.12 -1.99 -2.08
C ASP A 25 3.43 -3.21 -1.23
N ARG A 26 4.65 -3.34 -0.77
CA ARG A 26 5.03 -4.44 0.11
C ARG A 26 4.20 -4.47 1.38
N LEU A 27 4.04 -3.30 2.01
CA LEU A 27 3.30 -3.21 3.25
C LEU A 27 1.82 -3.53 3.04
N TYR A 28 1.22 -2.98 1.98
CA TYR A 28 -0.18 -3.29 1.69
C TYR A 28 -0.36 -4.78 1.37
N THR A 29 0.55 -5.35 0.61
CA THR A 29 0.48 -6.77 0.27
C THR A 29 0.56 -7.64 1.53
N ALA A 30 1.45 -7.28 2.46
CA ALA A 30 1.57 -8.02 3.71
C ALA A 30 0.28 -7.95 4.52
N ILE A 31 -0.35 -6.77 4.57
CA ILE A 31 -1.62 -6.61 5.26
C ILE A 31 -2.68 -7.51 4.62
N LEU A 32 -2.75 -7.51 3.31
CA LEU A 32 -3.77 -8.29 2.60
C LEU A 32 -3.52 -9.79 2.69
N GLN A 33 -2.28 -10.22 2.86
CA GLN A 33 -1.99 -11.64 3.09
C GLN A 33 -2.55 -12.10 4.44
N THR A 34 -2.52 -11.21 5.42
CA THR A 34 -3.07 -11.50 6.74
C THR A 34 -4.58 -11.33 6.77
N GLN A 35 -5.08 -10.26 6.14
CA GLN A 35 -6.50 -9.97 6.09
C GLN A 35 -6.91 -9.59 4.67
N PRO A 36 -7.23 -10.58 3.83
CA PRO A 36 -7.56 -10.32 2.41
C PRO A 36 -8.74 -9.39 2.20
N LYS A 37 -9.59 -9.27 3.22
CA LYS A 37 -10.78 -8.43 3.12
C LYS A 37 -10.64 -7.10 3.83
N HIS A 38 -9.41 -6.72 4.20
CA HIS A 38 -9.18 -5.45 4.87
C HIS A 38 -9.56 -4.30 3.93
N PRO A 39 -10.60 -3.52 4.26
CA PRO A 39 -11.13 -2.53 3.30
C PRO A 39 -10.14 -1.41 3.02
N ASP A 40 -9.47 -0.91 4.05
CA ASP A 40 -8.53 0.19 3.87
C ASP A 40 -7.33 -0.22 3.02
N ALA A 41 -6.79 -1.40 3.28
CA ALA A 41 -5.65 -1.90 2.51
C ALA A 41 -6.04 -2.13 1.05
N ASN A 42 -7.22 -2.72 0.82
CA ASN A 42 -7.71 -2.94 -0.54
C ASN A 42 -7.89 -1.63 -1.28
N HIS A 43 -8.48 -0.65 -0.63
CA HIS A 43 -8.68 0.65 -1.24
C HIS A 43 -7.35 1.32 -1.56
N ASN A 44 -6.44 1.32 -0.61
CA ASN A 44 -5.17 2.02 -0.76
C ASN A 44 -4.26 1.37 -1.78
N ILE A 45 -4.25 0.03 -1.84
CA ILE A 45 -3.44 -0.64 -2.86
C ILE A 45 -3.99 -0.37 -4.25
N GLY A 46 -5.32 -0.21 -4.37
CA GLY A 46 -5.95 0.18 -5.63
C GLY A 46 -5.51 1.57 -6.06
N VAL A 47 -5.50 2.51 -5.12
CA VAL A 47 -5.04 3.87 -5.40
C VAL A 47 -3.57 3.86 -5.81
N LEU A 48 -2.76 3.08 -5.12
CA LEU A 48 -1.35 2.96 -5.43
C LEU A 48 -1.14 2.42 -6.85
N ALA A 49 -1.89 1.39 -7.21
CA ALA A 49 -1.78 0.79 -8.55
C ALA A 49 -2.16 1.79 -9.62
N VAL A 50 -3.18 2.60 -9.40
CA VAL A 50 -3.59 3.64 -10.34
C VAL A 50 -2.47 4.67 -10.51
N SER A 51 -1.86 5.08 -9.40
CA SER A 51 -0.78 6.06 -9.44
C SER A 51 0.40 5.54 -10.27
N VAL A 52 0.77 4.28 -10.07
CA VAL A 52 1.86 3.67 -10.82
C VAL A 52 1.48 3.53 -12.29
N GLY A 53 0.25 3.10 -12.56
CA GLY A 53 -0.25 2.95 -13.91
C GLY A 53 -0.23 4.26 -14.67
N LYS A 54 -0.63 5.34 -14.02
CA LYS A 54 -0.60 6.66 -14.65
C LYS A 54 0.82 7.06 -15.05
N GLY A 55 1.77 6.78 -14.19
CA GLY A 55 3.16 7.07 -14.49
C GLY A 55 3.62 6.36 -15.73
N GLN A 56 3.20 5.11 -15.89
CA GLN A 56 3.56 4.33 -17.07
C GLN A 56 2.84 4.81 -18.32
N GLU A 57 1.60 5.21 -18.18
CA GLU A 57 0.81 5.66 -19.31
C GLU A 57 1.32 6.97 -19.88
N SER A 58 1.99 7.77 -19.09
CA SER A 58 2.49 9.04 -19.56
C SER A 58 3.65 8.90 -20.54
N LEU A 59 4.12 7.70 -20.71
CA LEU A 59 5.15 7.44 -21.69
C LEU A 59 4.54 7.48 -23.08
#